data_807aeb3fb69e839852613b93e285f4cf
#
_entry.id   807aeb3fb69e839852613b93e285f4cf
#
_cell.length_a   1.000
_cell.length_b   1.000
_cell.length_c   1.000
_cell.angle_alpha   90.00
_cell.angle_beta   90.00
_cell.angle_gamma   90.00
#
_symmetry.space_group_name_H-M   'P 1'
#
loop_
_entity.id
_entity.type
_entity.pdbx_description
1 polymer ?
#
loop_
_entity_poly.entity_id
_entity_poly.type
_entity_poly.pdbx_seq_one_letter_code
_entity_poly.pdbx_strand_id
1 'polypeptide(L)'
;MDLVERFINYTKFDTQSSEDSESVPSTAKQLEFAKYLKQELEDEGLSDVEMDDMGYIYATLKGNTKKKTPTIGFISHMDTSPDASGKDVKARVIKNYDGEDIELSPGIISSVEKFPELKAHKGEDIIVTDGTTLLGADDKAGIAEIVQAMCYLRDHKEIKHGDIRVGFNPDEEIGMGAHHFDVEKFGCDWAYTVDGGDLGDLEYENFNAAGAKVFIKGVSVHTGYAKGKMVNASRLAVEFQNMIPEAETPEHTEGYQGFYHLLGIESRCEEAKLSYIIRDHDREKFEDRKDFIEECAKKMNEKYGEGTVSVAIQDQYYNMKEKIDPNMHVIDIVLRAMQKSGVPPRVEPIRGGTDGAQLSFKGLPCPNIFAGGVNFHGPHEFVSIQVMQKVVDTIVKIAEITEEFND
;
A
#
# COMPACT_ATOMS: atom_id res chain seq x y z
N MET A 1 -3.88 -25.86 -8.93
CA MET A 1 -4.98 -25.10 -8.29
C MET A 1 -5.37 -24.00 -9.26
N ASP A 2 -6.64 -23.70 -9.45
CA ASP A 2 -7.02 -22.53 -10.26
C ASP A 2 -6.92 -21.22 -9.46
N LEU A 3 -7.04 -20.08 -10.14
CA LEU A 3 -6.88 -18.76 -9.55
C LEU A 3 -7.84 -18.49 -8.39
N VAL A 4 -9.11 -18.85 -8.56
CA VAL A 4 -10.17 -18.60 -7.55
C VAL A 4 -9.97 -19.49 -6.32
N GLU A 5 -9.68 -20.77 -6.55
CA GLU A 5 -9.38 -21.73 -5.46
C GLU A 5 -8.15 -21.28 -4.68
N ARG A 6 -7.11 -20.81 -5.38
CA ARG A 6 -5.86 -20.32 -4.77
C ARG A 6 -6.14 -19.12 -3.88
N PHE A 7 -6.81 -18.09 -4.40
CA PHE A 7 -7.16 -16.90 -3.63
C PHE A 7 -8.02 -17.25 -2.40
N ILE A 8 -9.13 -18.00 -2.57
CA ILE A 8 -9.98 -18.41 -1.45
C ILE A 8 -9.20 -19.23 -0.41
N ASN A 9 -8.21 -19.99 -0.83
CA ASN A 9 -7.33 -20.72 0.10
C ASN A 9 -6.45 -19.77 0.91
N TYR A 10 -5.92 -18.73 0.29
CA TYR A 10 -5.09 -17.73 0.97
C TYR A 10 -5.88 -16.91 2.00
N THR A 11 -7.16 -16.61 1.72
CA THR A 11 -8.00 -15.86 2.68
C THR A 11 -8.26 -16.62 3.98
N LYS A 12 -8.02 -17.93 4.04
CA LYS A 12 -8.17 -18.72 5.28
C LYS A 12 -7.07 -18.47 6.31
N PHE A 13 -5.94 -17.90 5.89
CA PHE A 13 -4.87 -17.56 6.80
C PHE A 13 -5.13 -16.18 7.41
N ASP A 14 -5.11 -16.13 8.74
CA ASP A 14 -5.08 -14.86 9.46
C ASP A 14 -3.65 -14.31 9.41
N THR A 15 -3.47 -13.20 8.71
CA THR A 15 -2.15 -12.59 8.51
C THR A 15 -2.10 -11.11 8.94
N GLN A 16 -3.07 -10.68 9.74
CA GLN A 16 -3.17 -9.30 10.19
C GLN A 16 -1.87 -8.82 10.85
N SER A 17 -1.33 -7.69 10.38
CA SER A 17 -0.18 -6.99 10.95
C SER A 17 -0.54 -6.22 12.24
N SER A 18 0.43 -5.64 12.90
CA SER A 18 0.24 -4.89 14.16
C SER A 18 1.22 -3.72 14.27
N GLU A 19 0.68 -2.51 14.37
CA GLU A 19 1.47 -1.29 14.58
C GLU A 19 2.17 -1.23 15.96
N ASP A 20 1.65 -1.98 16.95
CA ASP A 20 2.18 -1.98 18.33
C ASP A 20 3.38 -2.94 18.51
N SER A 21 3.78 -3.65 17.46
CA SER A 21 4.84 -4.67 17.52
C SER A 21 6.19 -4.12 17.07
N GLU A 22 7.26 -4.50 17.80
CA GLU A 22 8.64 -4.22 17.39
C GLU A 22 9.29 -5.43 16.67
N SER A 23 8.56 -6.55 16.54
CA SER A 23 9.08 -7.73 15.83
C SER A 23 8.89 -7.64 14.33
N VAL A 24 9.66 -8.40 13.55
CA VAL A 24 9.47 -8.61 12.11
C VAL A 24 9.40 -10.11 11.83
N PRO A 25 8.28 -10.63 11.28
CA PRO A 25 7.05 -9.87 11.03
C PRO A 25 6.40 -9.38 12.32
N SER A 26 5.58 -8.35 12.21
CA SER A 26 4.89 -7.74 13.36
C SER A 26 3.97 -8.72 14.09
N THR A 27 3.50 -9.76 13.40
CA THR A 27 2.73 -10.87 13.98
C THR A 27 3.26 -12.22 13.47
N ALA A 28 3.44 -13.16 14.37
CA ALA A 28 3.96 -14.50 14.03
C ALA A 28 3.03 -15.31 13.11
N LYS A 29 1.74 -14.96 13.06
CA LYS A 29 0.76 -15.62 12.18
C LYS A 29 1.02 -15.41 10.69
N GLN A 30 1.72 -14.35 10.31
CA GLN A 30 2.17 -14.15 8.93
C GLN A 30 3.15 -15.24 8.47
N LEU A 31 4.00 -15.76 9.39
CA LEU A 31 4.95 -16.84 9.08
C LEU A 31 4.26 -18.17 8.74
N GLU A 32 3.03 -18.40 9.19
CA GLU A 32 2.27 -19.60 8.83
C GLU A 32 1.87 -19.58 7.35
N PHE A 33 1.40 -18.42 6.89
CA PHE A 33 1.10 -18.23 5.47
C PHE A 33 2.38 -18.21 4.63
N ALA A 34 3.45 -17.57 5.10
CA ALA A 34 4.74 -17.56 4.39
C ALA A 34 5.27 -18.98 4.16
N LYS A 35 5.19 -19.88 5.14
CA LYS A 35 5.60 -21.29 5.01
C LYS A 35 4.73 -22.04 4.00
N TYR A 36 3.42 -21.81 4.04
CA TYR A 36 2.50 -22.40 3.08
C TYR A 36 2.84 -21.95 1.65
N LEU A 37 3.01 -20.64 1.45
CA LEU A 37 3.32 -20.05 0.15
C LEU A 37 4.69 -20.53 -0.38
N LYS A 38 5.70 -20.59 0.48
CA LYS A 38 7.00 -21.17 0.11
C LYS A 38 6.85 -22.58 -0.44
N GLN A 39 6.11 -23.45 0.26
CA GLN A 39 5.88 -24.83 -0.18
C GLN A 39 5.10 -24.89 -1.51
N GLU A 40 4.10 -24.02 -1.68
CA GLU A 40 3.35 -23.96 -2.94
C GLU A 40 4.26 -23.56 -4.12
N LEU A 41 5.14 -22.59 -3.94
CA LEU A 41 6.10 -22.18 -4.98
C LEU A 41 7.05 -23.32 -5.36
N GLU A 42 7.51 -24.11 -4.38
CA GLU A 42 8.33 -25.31 -4.61
C GLU A 42 7.54 -26.39 -5.37
N ASP A 43 6.31 -26.64 -4.98
CA ASP A 43 5.41 -27.64 -5.60
C ASP A 43 5.02 -27.24 -7.03
N GLU A 44 4.86 -25.94 -7.29
CA GLU A 44 4.63 -25.39 -8.64
C GLU A 44 5.92 -25.32 -9.48
N GLY A 45 7.05 -25.74 -8.91
CA GLY A 45 8.33 -25.90 -9.64
C GLY A 45 9.09 -24.64 -9.94
N LEU A 46 8.91 -23.57 -9.18
CA LEU A 46 9.77 -22.41 -9.21
C LEU A 46 11.16 -22.78 -8.65
N SER A 47 12.18 -22.08 -9.15
CA SER A 47 13.58 -22.28 -8.72
C SER A 47 13.96 -21.27 -7.65
N ASP A 48 15.05 -21.57 -6.93
CA ASP A 48 15.65 -20.68 -5.95
C ASP A 48 14.64 -20.13 -4.93
N VAL A 49 13.73 -21.02 -4.46
CA VAL A 49 12.69 -20.67 -3.49
C VAL A 49 13.32 -20.56 -2.11
N GLU A 50 13.36 -19.36 -1.57
CA GLU A 50 13.96 -19.05 -0.29
C GLU A 50 12.97 -18.26 0.58
N MET A 51 13.00 -18.51 1.88
CA MET A 51 12.30 -17.73 2.90
C MET A 51 13.28 -17.43 4.02
N ASP A 52 13.39 -16.19 4.44
CA ASP A 52 14.20 -15.82 5.60
C ASP A 52 13.43 -15.94 6.93
N ASP A 53 14.12 -15.68 8.05
CA ASP A 53 13.52 -15.79 9.39
C ASP A 53 12.47 -14.69 9.66
N MET A 54 12.45 -13.63 8.86
CA MET A 54 11.48 -12.55 8.93
C MET A 54 10.26 -12.79 8.03
N GLY A 55 10.25 -13.88 7.24
CA GLY A 55 9.13 -14.26 6.39
C GLY A 55 9.19 -13.72 4.96
N TYR A 56 10.25 -13.00 4.57
CA TYR A 56 10.43 -12.58 3.16
C TYR A 56 10.70 -13.79 2.28
N ILE A 57 9.94 -13.91 1.20
CA ILE A 57 10.03 -15.02 0.26
C ILE A 57 10.53 -14.50 -1.09
N TYR A 58 11.49 -15.22 -1.67
CA TYR A 58 11.98 -14.99 -3.02
C TYR A 58 11.96 -16.29 -3.81
N ALA A 59 11.55 -16.21 -5.08
CA ALA A 59 11.62 -17.36 -5.99
C ALA A 59 11.85 -16.90 -7.43
N THR A 60 12.20 -17.85 -8.31
CA THR A 60 12.51 -17.58 -9.71
C THR A 60 11.72 -18.49 -10.64
N LEU A 61 11.02 -17.92 -11.60
CA LEU A 61 10.65 -18.65 -12.81
C LEU A 61 11.78 -18.46 -13.85
N LYS A 62 12.50 -19.53 -14.15
CA LYS A 62 13.63 -19.49 -15.10
C LYS A 62 13.14 -19.19 -16.51
N GLY A 63 13.84 -18.29 -17.19
CA GLY A 63 13.55 -17.88 -18.56
C GLY A 63 13.63 -19.05 -19.54
N ASN A 64 12.82 -18.98 -20.56
CA ASN A 64 12.75 -19.99 -21.63
C ASN A 64 13.25 -19.46 -22.99
N THR A 65 13.85 -18.26 -23.01
CA THR A 65 14.49 -17.65 -24.18
C THR A 65 16.02 -17.87 -24.17
N LYS A 66 16.66 -17.71 -25.35
CA LYS A 66 18.12 -17.70 -25.50
C LYS A 66 18.65 -16.26 -25.59
N LYS A 67 17.81 -15.28 -25.67
CA LYS A 67 18.22 -13.87 -25.70
C LYS A 67 18.72 -13.43 -24.33
N LYS A 68 19.58 -12.45 -24.31
CA LYS A 68 19.89 -11.71 -23.10
C LYS A 68 18.73 -10.75 -22.86
N THR A 69 18.03 -10.92 -21.77
CA THR A 69 16.87 -10.13 -21.38
C THR A 69 17.08 -9.55 -20.01
N PRO A 70 16.44 -8.43 -19.68
CA PRO A 70 16.34 -7.98 -18.31
C PRO A 70 15.69 -9.04 -17.41
N THR A 71 16.06 -9.06 -16.13
CA THR A 71 15.37 -9.81 -15.08
C THR A 71 14.34 -8.90 -14.44
N ILE A 72 13.08 -9.29 -14.47
CA ILE A 72 11.99 -8.51 -13.88
C ILE A 72 11.41 -9.17 -12.64
N GLY A 73 10.79 -8.36 -11.78
CA GLY A 73 10.16 -8.85 -10.55
C GLY A 73 8.69 -8.53 -10.45
N PHE A 74 7.96 -9.39 -9.72
CA PHE A 74 6.60 -9.10 -9.24
C PHE A 74 6.57 -9.29 -7.74
N ILE A 75 5.95 -8.36 -7.03
CA ILE A 75 5.97 -8.30 -5.56
C ILE A 75 4.54 -8.09 -5.07
N SER A 76 4.17 -8.75 -3.98
CA SER A 76 2.91 -8.57 -3.25
C SER A 76 3.13 -8.80 -1.77
N HIS A 77 2.31 -8.18 -0.91
CA HIS A 77 2.44 -8.37 0.52
C HIS A 77 1.51 -9.49 1.06
N MET A 78 1.93 -10.08 2.17
CA MET A 78 1.24 -11.22 2.77
C MET A 78 0.31 -10.83 3.91
N ASP A 79 0.57 -9.72 4.56
CA ASP A 79 -0.23 -9.26 5.68
C ASP A 79 -1.56 -8.66 5.23
N THR A 80 -2.45 -8.49 6.15
CA THR A 80 -3.69 -7.74 5.99
C THR A 80 -3.77 -6.63 7.01
N SER A 81 -4.50 -5.58 6.67
CA SER A 81 -4.67 -4.39 7.48
C SER A 81 -5.07 -4.68 8.94
N PRO A 82 -4.53 -3.93 9.92
CA PRO A 82 -5.00 -3.96 11.30
C PRO A 82 -6.40 -3.36 11.49
N ASP A 83 -6.97 -2.64 10.51
CA ASP A 83 -8.23 -1.91 10.63
C ASP A 83 -9.45 -2.82 10.81
N ALA A 84 -9.44 -4.02 10.21
CA ALA A 84 -10.50 -5.00 10.35
C ALA A 84 -9.93 -6.41 10.53
N SER A 85 -10.69 -7.30 11.20
CA SER A 85 -10.27 -8.67 11.42
C SER A 85 -10.13 -9.43 10.10
N GLY A 86 -9.00 -10.09 9.91
CA GLY A 86 -8.75 -11.09 8.84
C GLY A 86 -8.87 -12.54 9.32
N LYS A 87 -9.45 -12.78 10.51
CA LYS A 87 -9.56 -14.11 11.10
C LYS A 87 -10.86 -14.79 10.72
N ASP A 88 -10.76 -16.07 10.32
CA ASP A 88 -11.92 -16.92 9.96
C ASP A 88 -12.75 -16.34 8.80
N VAL A 89 -12.09 -15.78 7.80
CA VAL A 89 -12.71 -15.20 6.60
C VAL A 89 -13.60 -16.24 5.90
N LYS A 90 -14.84 -15.84 5.61
CA LYS A 90 -15.83 -16.69 4.91
C LYS A 90 -16.07 -16.14 3.51
N ALA A 91 -15.06 -16.31 2.67
CA ALA A 91 -15.14 -15.90 1.27
C ALA A 91 -16.19 -16.70 0.51
N ARG A 92 -17.02 -16.04 -0.29
CA ARG A 92 -18.00 -16.66 -1.20
C ARG A 92 -18.06 -15.97 -2.54
N VAL A 93 -18.33 -16.75 -3.57
CA VAL A 93 -18.50 -16.25 -4.94
C VAL A 93 -19.97 -15.90 -5.20
N ILE A 94 -20.21 -14.70 -5.70
CA ILE A 94 -21.49 -14.28 -6.27
C ILE A 94 -21.30 -14.30 -7.78
N LYS A 95 -22.01 -15.23 -8.45
CA LYS A 95 -21.93 -15.37 -9.90
C LYS A 95 -22.86 -14.41 -10.61
N ASN A 96 -22.36 -13.84 -11.73
CA ASN A 96 -23.11 -12.94 -12.59
C ASN A 96 -23.83 -11.86 -11.77
N TYR A 97 -23.02 -11.11 -10.99
CA TYR A 97 -23.52 -10.07 -10.08
C TYR A 97 -24.47 -9.11 -10.81
N ASP A 98 -25.62 -8.84 -10.23
CA ASP A 98 -26.71 -8.08 -10.87
C ASP A 98 -26.55 -6.55 -10.80
N GLY A 99 -25.57 -6.06 -10.02
CA GLY A 99 -25.30 -4.63 -9.83
C GLY A 99 -26.15 -3.97 -8.74
N GLU A 100 -26.81 -4.76 -7.89
CA GLU A 100 -27.68 -4.30 -6.80
C GLU A 100 -27.00 -4.49 -5.43
N ASP A 101 -27.67 -4.10 -4.36
CA ASP A 101 -27.18 -4.26 -2.98
C ASP A 101 -26.89 -5.73 -2.66
N ILE A 102 -25.78 -5.99 -1.96
CA ILE A 102 -25.39 -7.34 -1.56
C ILE A 102 -25.66 -7.53 -0.06
N GLU A 103 -26.53 -8.46 0.31
CA GLU A 103 -26.62 -8.93 1.67
C GLU A 103 -25.45 -9.90 1.93
N LEU A 104 -24.44 -9.43 2.68
CA LEU A 104 -23.27 -10.23 3.06
C LEU A 104 -23.66 -11.28 4.10
N SER A 105 -24.40 -10.88 5.11
CA SER A 105 -25.08 -11.73 6.11
C SER A 105 -26.29 -11.00 6.67
N PRO A 106 -27.18 -11.64 7.45
CA PRO A 106 -28.38 -10.99 7.95
C PRO A 106 -28.11 -9.64 8.62
N GLY A 107 -28.58 -8.57 8.00
CA GLY A 107 -28.44 -7.21 8.50
C GLY A 107 -27.14 -6.49 8.15
N ILE A 108 -26.22 -7.14 7.42
CA ILE A 108 -24.99 -6.51 6.89
C ILE A 108 -25.13 -6.42 5.37
N ILE A 109 -25.24 -5.20 4.85
CA ILE A 109 -25.49 -4.93 3.45
C ILE A 109 -24.36 -4.07 2.86
N SER A 110 -23.75 -4.53 1.78
CA SER A 110 -22.95 -3.68 0.91
C SER A 110 -23.88 -2.98 -0.08
N SER A 111 -24.25 -1.76 0.26
CA SER A 111 -25.20 -0.97 -0.54
C SER A 111 -24.47 -0.26 -1.68
N VAL A 112 -25.01 -0.33 -2.90
CA VAL A 112 -24.50 0.40 -4.06
C VAL A 112 -24.64 1.91 -3.95
N GLU A 113 -25.40 2.42 -2.98
CA GLU A 113 -25.45 3.84 -2.65
C GLU A 113 -24.18 4.28 -1.91
N LYS A 114 -23.69 3.45 -0.97
CA LYS A 114 -22.46 3.72 -0.20
C LYS A 114 -21.20 3.31 -0.94
N PHE A 115 -21.27 2.25 -1.71
CA PHE A 115 -20.17 1.64 -2.44
C PHE A 115 -20.52 1.59 -3.94
N PRO A 116 -20.53 2.76 -4.63
CA PRO A 116 -20.97 2.87 -6.02
C PRO A 116 -20.08 2.08 -7.01
N GLU A 117 -18.85 1.72 -6.60
CA GLU A 117 -17.88 0.91 -7.34
C GLU A 117 -18.47 -0.45 -7.70
N LEU A 118 -19.31 -1.03 -6.85
CA LEU A 118 -20.02 -2.28 -7.11
C LEU A 118 -20.77 -2.30 -8.45
N LYS A 119 -21.29 -1.15 -8.89
CA LYS A 119 -22.06 -1.05 -10.15
C LYS A 119 -21.22 -1.32 -11.39
N ALA A 120 -19.92 -1.05 -11.32
CA ALA A 120 -19.00 -1.28 -12.42
C ALA A 120 -18.83 -2.78 -12.72
N HIS A 121 -19.02 -3.64 -11.72
CA HIS A 121 -18.85 -5.09 -11.80
C HIS A 121 -20.13 -5.87 -12.12
N LYS A 122 -21.18 -5.18 -12.58
CA LYS A 122 -22.42 -5.84 -13.02
C LYS A 122 -22.15 -6.83 -14.15
N GLY A 123 -22.57 -8.07 -13.96
CA GLY A 123 -22.39 -9.17 -14.91
C GLY A 123 -21.11 -9.98 -14.68
N GLU A 124 -20.29 -9.57 -13.73
CA GLU A 124 -19.06 -10.29 -13.33
C GLU A 124 -19.33 -11.27 -12.19
N ASP A 125 -18.42 -12.21 -12.01
CA ASP A 125 -18.38 -13.05 -10.82
C ASP A 125 -17.49 -12.34 -9.78
N ILE A 126 -18.03 -12.04 -8.60
CA ILE A 126 -17.31 -11.35 -7.54
C ILE A 126 -17.13 -12.21 -6.30
N ILE A 127 -16.05 -12.02 -5.58
CA ILE A 127 -15.80 -12.69 -4.30
C ILE A 127 -15.98 -11.66 -3.19
N VAL A 128 -16.78 -12.02 -2.19
CA VAL A 128 -17.09 -11.19 -1.02
C VAL A 128 -16.92 -11.99 0.26
N THR A 129 -16.85 -11.33 1.40
CA THR A 129 -16.91 -11.93 2.74
C THR A 129 -18.35 -11.99 3.26
N ASP A 130 -18.55 -12.53 4.47
CA ASP A 130 -19.84 -12.48 5.17
C ASP A 130 -20.09 -11.15 5.91
N GLY A 131 -19.21 -10.19 5.80
CA GLY A 131 -19.32 -8.87 6.42
C GLY A 131 -18.87 -8.83 7.89
N THR A 132 -18.33 -9.93 8.44
CA THR A 132 -17.78 -9.96 9.80
C THR A 132 -16.27 -9.74 9.84
N THR A 133 -15.61 -9.86 8.68
CA THR A 133 -14.17 -9.68 8.49
C THR A 133 -13.91 -8.87 7.22
N LEU A 134 -12.68 -8.38 7.01
CA LEU A 134 -12.21 -8.05 5.68
C LEU A 134 -12.15 -9.33 4.81
N LEU A 135 -11.96 -9.19 3.49
CA LEU A 135 -11.77 -10.32 2.58
C LEU A 135 -10.28 -10.73 2.50
N GLY A 136 -9.39 -9.74 2.50
CA GLY A 136 -7.95 -9.90 2.30
C GLY A 136 -7.58 -9.99 0.82
N ALA A 137 -8.36 -9.34 -0.07
CA ALA A 137 -7.97 -9.16 -1.46
C ALA A 137 -6.71 -8.30 -1.56
N ASP A 138 -6.60 -7.35 -0.68
CA ASP A 138 -5.40 -6.59 -0.36
C ASP A 138 -4.55 -7.37 0.67
N ASP A 139 -3.40 -8.01 0.28
CA ASP A 139 -2.99 -8.17 -1.14
C ASP A 139 -2.82 -9.67 -1.53
N LYS A 140 -3.64 -10.54 -0.92
CA LYS A 140 -3.64 -11.97 -1.27
C LYS A 140 -4.16 -12.23 -2.68
N ALA A 141 -4.90 -11.27 -3.30
CA ALA A 141 -5.26 -11.36 -4.70
C ALA A 141 -4.01 -11.24 -5.58
N GLY A 142 -3.18 -10.22 -5.35
CA GLY A 142 -1.93 -10.05 -6.07
C GLY A 142 -1.00 -11.24 -5.94
N ILE A 143 -0.88 -11.84 -4.73
CA ILE A 143 -0.12 -13.08 -4.54
C ILE A 143 -0.67 -14.21 -5.43
N ALA A 144 -2.00 -14.42 -5.41
CA ALA A 144 -2.63 -15.49 -6.19
C ALA A 144 -2.44 -15.29 -7.69
N GLU A 145 -2.52 -14.06 -8.16
CA GLU A 145 -2.35 -13.65 -9.55
C GLU A 145 -0.91 -13.83 -10.04
N ILE A 146 0.07 -13.42 -9.23
CA ILE A 146 1.49 -13.63 -9.51
C ILE A 146 1.77 -15.13 -9.65
N VAL A 147 1.36 -15.93 -8.66
CA VAL A 147 1.58 -17.39 -8.70
C VAL A 147 0.88 -18.02 -9.90
N GLN A 148 -0.35 -17.61 -10.20
CA GLN A 148 -1.10 -18.10 -11.36
C GLN A 148 -0.41 -17.75 -12.68
N ALA A 149 0.12 -16.53 -12.82
CA ALA A 149 0.87 -16.10 -13.99
C ALA A 149 2.16 -16.91 -14.19
N MET A 150 2.88 -17.19 -13.09
CA MET A 150 4.08 -18.06 -13.15
C MET A 150 3.73 -19.47 -13.60
N CYS A 151 2.65 -20.06 -13.05
CA CYS A 151 2.16 -21.37 -13.51
C CYS A 151 1.80 -21.37 -15.00
N TYR A 152 1.09 -20.32 -15.44
CA TYR A 152 0.69 -20.17 -16.84
C TYR A 152 1.90 -20.11 -17.77
N LEU A 153 2.90 -19.27 -17.48
CA LEU A 153 4.13 -19.12 -18.26
C LEU A 153 4.96 -20.42 -18.28
N ARG A 154 5.04 -21.14 -17.16
CA ARG A 154 5.70 -22.43 -17.06
C ARG A 154 5.08 -23.45 -18.02
N ASP A 155 3.76 -23.47 -18.11
CA ASP A 155 3.01 -24.46 -18.88
C ASP A 155 2.90 -24.10 -20.37
N HIS A 156 3.01 -22.81 -20.74
CA HIS A 156 2.92 -22.26 -22.08
C HIS A 156 4.29 -21.85 -22.64
N LYS A 157 5.14 -22.83 -22.92
CA LYS A 157 6.55 -22.61 -23.35
C LYS A 157 6.71 -21.89 -24.69
N GLU A 158 5.65 -21.75 -25.46
CA GLU A 158 5.58 -20.93 -26.66
C GLU A 158 5.70 -19.44 -26.34
N ILE A 159 5.23 -18.99 -25.18
CA ILE A 159 5.40 -17.62 -24.70
C ILE A 159 6.84 -17.48 -24.18
N LYS A 160 7.62 -16.62 -24.85
CA LYS A 160 9.02 -16.41 -24.49
C LYS A 160 9.15 -15.32 -23.43
N HIS A 161 9.98 -15.61 -22.41
CA HIS A 161 10.28 -14.69 -21.33
C HIS A 161 11.70 -14.90 -20.79
N GLY A 162 12.27 -13.87 -20.18
CA GLY A 162 13.51 -13.92 -19.41
C GLY A 162 13.30 -14.54 -18.02
N ASP A 163 14.30 -14.44 -17.15
CA ASP A 163 14.13 -14.81 -15.74
C ASP A 163 13.14 -13.83 -15.08
N ILE A 164 12.17 -14.37 -14.35
CA ILE A 164 11.19 -13.61 -13.57
C ILE A 164 11.37 -13.95 -12.10
N ARG A 165 11.53 -12.91 -11.28
CA ARG A 165 11.58 -13.07 -9.83
C ARG A 165 10.22 -12.78 -9.23
N VAL A 166 9.85 -13.52 -8.20
CA VAL A 166 8.70 -13.18 -7.37
C VAL A 166 9.15 -12.92 -5.95
N GLY A 167 8.60 -11.90 -5.32
CA GLY A 167 8.89 -11.51 -3.95
C GLY A 167 7.61 -11.35 -3.14
N PHE A 168 7.58 -11.92 -1.94
CA PHE A 168 6.43 -11.75 -1.04
C PHE A 168 6.95 -11.32 0.32
N ASN A 169 6.37 -10.26 0.86
CA ASN A 169 6.84 -9.62 2.09
C ASN A 169 5.75 -9.48 3.14
N PRO A 170 6.12 -9.45 4.43
CA PRO A 170 5.21 -9.10 5.52
C PRO A 170 5.13 -7.60 5.73
N ASP A 171 4.16 -7.15 6.55
CA ASP A 171 4.12 -5.83 7.21
C ASP A 171 4.05 -4.61 6.27
N GLU A 172 3.51 -4.75 5.06
CA GLU A 172 3.26 -3.62 4.16
C GLU A 172 2.26 -2.65 4.78
N GLU A 173 1.16 -3.15 5.32
CA GLU A 173 0.02 -2.42 5.85
C GLU A 173 0.34 -1.50 7.05
N ILE A 174 1.52 -1.71 7.64
CA ILE A 174 2.07 -0.83 8.68
C ILE A 174 3.31 -0.05 8.18
N GLY A 175 3.53 -0.03 6.87
CA GLY A 175 4.61 0.70 6.21
C GLY A 175 6.00 0.13 6.41
N MET A 176 6.14 -1.14 6.83
CA MET A 176 7.41 -1.79 7.14
C MET A 176 7.84 -2.82 6.09
N GLY A 177 7.00 -3.13 5.11
CA GLY A 177 7.21 -4.21 4.14
C GLY A 177 8.52 -4.11 3.37
N ALA A 178 8.86 -2.96 2.86
CA ALA A 178 10.11 -2.77 2.12
C ALA A 178 11.36 -2.67 3.00
N HIS A 179 11.23 -2.52 4.35
CA HIS A 179 12.38 -2.21 5.22
C HIS A 179 13.49 -3.26 5.17
N HIS A 180 13.14 -4.52 5.25
CA HIS A 180 14.07 -5.65 5.24
C HIS A 180 14.09 -6.39 3.89
N PHE A 181 13.35 -5.91 2.90
CA PHE A 181 13.38 -6.48 1.56
C PHE A 181 14.78 -6.33 0.96
N ASP A 182 15.42 -7.44 0.63
CA ASP A 182 16.78 -7.49 0.08
C ASP A 182 16.74 -7.34 -1.44
N VAL A 183 16.87 -6.09 -1.90
CA VAL A 183 16.84 -5.73 -3.33
C VAL A 183 18.01 -6.37 -4.09
N GLU A 184 19.21 -6.47 -3.47
CA GLU A 184 20.38 -7.08 -4.13
C GLU A 184 20.18 -8.58 -4.33
N LYS A 185 19.65 -9.28 -3.32
CA LYS A 185 19.29 -10.70 -3.42
C LYS A 185 18.13 -10.94 -4.38
N PHE A 186 17.16 -10.04 -4.41
CA PHE A 186 16.06 -10.09 -5.38
C PHE A 186 16.56 -9.97 -6.81
N GLY A 187 17.56 -9.11 -7.07
CA GLY A 187 18.39 -9.13 -8.26
C GLY A 187 17.64 -8.84 -9.57
N CYS A 188 16.67 -7.94 -9.55
CA CYS A 188 15.92 -7.51 -10.72
C CYS A 188 16.45 -6.17 -11.26
N ASP A 189 16.32 -5.97 -12.58
CA ASP A 189 16.55 -4.66 -13.21
C ASP A 189 15.43 -3.67 -12.84
N TRP A 190 14.19 -4.16 -12.74
CA TRP A 190 13.02 -3.47 -12.18
C TRP A 190 11.98 -4.47 -11.71
N ALA A 191 10.98 -4.00 -10.99
CA ALA A 191 9.86 -4.82 -10.52
C ALA A 191 8.52 -4.07 -10.61
N TYR A 192 7.44 -4.75 -10.31
CA TYR A 192 6.09 -4.23 -10.17
C TYR A 192 5.50 -4.76 -8.86
N THR A 193 4.97 -3.90 -8.02
CA THR A 193 4.03 -4.35 -6.98
C THR A 193 2.67 -4.62 -7.63
N VAL A 194 2.05 -5.74 -7.30
CA VAL A 194 0.71 -6.13 -7.75
C VAL A 194 -0.23 -5.92 -6.56
N ASP A 195 -0.47 -4.67 -6.26
CA ASP A 195 -1.06 -4.18 -5.01
C ASP A 195 -1.93 -2.93 -5.24
N GLY A 196 -2.31 -2.69 -6.49
CA GLY A 196 -3.18 -1.59 -6.86
C GLY A 196 -4.66 -1.93 -6.73
N GLY A 197 -5.49 -0.93 -6.94
CA GLY A 197 -6.95 -1.05 -6.86
C GLY A 197 -7.57 -1.80 -8.04
N ASP A 198 -8.66 -1.24 -8.53
CA ASP A 198 -9.51 -1.82 -9.57
C ASP A 198 -8.84 -1.87 -10.95
N LEU A 199 -9.55 -2.46 -11.91
CA LEU A 199 -9.11 -2.71 -13.28
C LEU A 199 -8.41 -1.50 -13.91
N GLY A 200 -7.14 -1.70 -14.28
CA GLY A 200 -6.36 -0.74 -15.06
C GLY A 200 -5.57 0.25 -14.25
N ASP A 201 -5.59 0.21 -12.94
CA ASP A 201 -4.75 1.07 -12.11
C ASP A 201 -3.26 0.84 -12.41
N LEU A 202 -2.58 1.93 -12.70
CA LEU A 202 -1.14 2.01 -12.90
C LEU A 202 -0.63 3.24 -12.17
N GLU A 203 0.13 3.01 -11.13
CA GLU A 203 0.52 4.03 -10.18
C GLU A 203 2.05 4.09 -10.09
N TYR A 204 2.62 5.22 -10.40
CA TYR A 204 4.06 5.48 -10.31
C TYR A 204 4.36 6.86 -9.71
N GLU A 205 3.33 7.45 -9.08
CA GLU A 205 3.42 8.65 -8.26
C GLU A 205 2.71 8.42 -6.93
N ASN A 206 3.31 8.86 -5.85
CA ASN A 206 2.74 8.81 -4.52
C ASN A 206 3.11 10.07 -3.73
N PHE A 207 2.52 10.27 -2.57
CA PHE A 207 2.93 11.37 -1.69
C PHE A 207 4.39 11.27 -1.26
N ASN A 208 5.05 12.42 -1.07
CA ASN A 208 6.10 12.55 -0.07
C ASN A 208 5.43 12.64 1.30
N ALA A 209 6.01 12.02 2.31
CA ALA A 209 5.40 11.84 3.60
C ALA A 209 6.34 12.14 4.76
N ALA A 210 5.86 12.89 5.74
CA ALA A 210 6.50 13.08 7.03
C ALA A 210 5.50 13.01 8.18
N GLY A 211 5.99 12.60 9.34
CA GLY A 211 5.32 12.78 10.61
C GLY A 211 5.90 13.99 11.34
N ALA A 212 5.07 14.80 12.00
CA ALA A 212 5.52 15.90 12.84
C ALA A 212 4.93 15.79 14.24
N LYS A 213 5.77 15.94 15.25
CA LYS A 213 5.36 16.02 16.66
C LYS A 213 5.69 17.40 17.19
N VAL A 214 4.67 18.12 17.66
CA VAL A 214 4.79 19.44 18.26
C VAL A 214 4.63 19.29 19.76
N PHE A 215 5.64 19.67 20.53
CA PHE A 215 5.65 19.64 21.97
C PHE A 215 5.55 21.07 22.52
N ILE A 216 4.63 21.30 23.46
CA ILE A 216 4.37 22.62 24.06
C ILE A 216 4.54 22.51 25.58
N LYS A 217 5.35 23.38 26.15
CA LYS A 217 5.56 23.50 27.59
C LYS A 217 4.71 24.63 28.16
N GLY A 218 4.01 24.34 29.21
CA GLY A 218 3.23 25.31 29.97
C GLY A 218 3.78 25.52 31.38
N VAL A 219 3.14 26.44 32.11
CA VAL A 219 3.41 26.72 33.54
C VAL A 219 2.07 26.69 34.28
N SER A 220 1.89 25.68 35.12
CA SER A 220 0.71 25.57 35.96
C SER A 220 0.89 26.31 37.27
N VAL A 221 -0.14 27.01 37.68
CA VAL A 221 -0.27 27.66 38.98
C VAL A 221 -1.73 27.60 39.44
N HIS A 222 -2.00 27.84 40.73
CA HIS A 222 -3.36 27.90 41.22
C HIS A 222 -4.19 28.93 40.44
N THR A 223 -5.36 28.54 39.94
CA THR A 223 -6.17 29.32 39.00
C THR A 223 -6.55 30.69 39.54
N GLY A 224 -6.78 30.82 40.85
CA GLY A 224 -7.06 32.10 41.49
C GLY A 224 -5.92 33.11 41.49
N TYR A 225 -4.67 32.65 41.21
CA TYR A 225 -3.46 33.48 41.22
C TYR A 225 -2.72 33.42 39.87
N ALA A 226 -3.40 33.00 38.82
CA ALA A 226 -2.84 32.68 37.53
C ALA A 226 -2.44 33.89 36.66
N LYS A 227 -3.01 35.07 36.95
CA LYS A 227 -2.77 36.29 36.16
C LYS A 227 -1.27 36.64 36.04
N GLY A 228 -0.75 36.68 34.84
CA GLY A 228 0.65 36.99 34.55
C GLY A 228 1.65 35.90 34.93
N LYS A 229 1.19 34.69 35.29
CA LYS A 229 2.07 33.55 35.74
C LYS A 229 1.78 32.25 34.97
N MET A 230 0.50 31.94 34.77
CA MET A 230 0.10 30.70 34.09
C MET A 230 0.34 30.80 32.60
N VAL A 231 0.95 29.75 32.05
CA VAL A 231 1.01 29.46 30.64
C VAL A 231 0.32 28.11 30.43
N ASN A 232 -0.85 28.09 29.83
CA ASN A 232 -1.64 26.88 29.67
C ASN A 232 -1.32 26.24 28.31
N ALA A 233 -0.60 25.13 28.32
CA ALA A 233 -0.18 24.42 27.12
C ALA A 233 -1.37 23.93 26.26
N SER A 234 -2.49 23.53 26.88
CA SER A 234 -3.70 23.17 26.12
C SER A 234 -4.26 24.33 25.29
N ARG A 235 -4.22 25.56 25.81
CA ARG A 235 -4.64 26.75 25.04
C ARG A 235 -3.65 27.05 23.92
N LEU A 236 -2.36 26.87 24.16
CA LEU A 236 -1.33 27.07 23.15
C LEU A 236 -1.43 26.02 22.04
N ALA A 237 -1.81 24.77 22.37
CA ALA A 237 -2.05 23.73 21.37
C ALA A 237 -3.19 24.11 20.40
N VAL A 238 -4.30 24.66 20.94
CA VAL A 238 -5.40 25.18 20.10
C VAL A 238 -4.93 26.36 19.23
N GLU A 239 -4.12 27.27 19.81
CA GLU A 239 -3.56 28.39 19.05
C GLU A 239 -2.64 27.90 17.93
N PHE A 240 -1.78 26.92 18.19
CA PHE A 240 -0.92 26.30 17.18
C PHE A 240 -1.75 25.67 16.05
N GLN A 241 -2.77 24.87 16.39
CA GLN A 241 -3.65 24.26 15.40
C GLN A 241 -4.35 25.30 14.52
N ASN A 242 -4.77 26.42 15.09
CA ASN A 242 -5.42 27.49 14.35
C ASN A 242 -4.48 28.24 13.38
N MET A 243 -3.17 27.98 13.43
CA MET A 243 -2.21 28.52 12.44
C MET A 243 -2.15 27.64 11.19
N ILE A 244 -2.58 26.38 11.26
CA ILE A 244 -2.63 25.46 10.12
C ILE A 244 -3.80 25.86 9.22
N PRO A 245 -3.59 26.04 7.89
CA PRO A 245 -4.66 26.42 6.97
C PRO A 245 -5.76 25.37 6.91
N GLU A 246 -7.01 25.73 7.18
CA GLU A 246 -8.18 24.85 7.13
C GLU A 246 -8.37 24.24 5.73
N ALA A 247 -8.07 25.00 4.68
CA ALA A 247 -8.18 24.53 3.29
C ALA A 247 -7.13 23.48 2.91
N GLU A 248 -6.13 23.24 3.76
CA GLU A 248 -5.03 22.29 3.52
C GLU A 248 -5.10 21.11 4.48
N THR A 249 -6.30 20.62 4.74
CA THR A 249 -6.57 19.39 5.50
C THR A 249 -7.13 18.31 4.59
N PRO A 250 -7.08 17.01 4.97
CA PRO A 250 -7.61 15.93 4.13
C PRO A 250 -9.05 16.13 3.68
N GLU A 251 -9.89 16.74 4.54
CA GLU A 251 -11.30 16.99 4.28
C GLU A 251 -11.54 18.03 3.16
N HIS A 252 -10.50 18.79 2.79
CA HIS A 252 -10.59 19.89 1.83
C HIS A 252 -9.67 19.71 0.61
N THR A 253 -8.98 18.58 0.51
CA THR A 253 -7.97 18.35 -0.54
C THR A 253 -8.24 17.08 -1.35
N GLU A 254 -7.92 17.13 -2.66
CA GLU A 254 -8.09 16.02 -3.60
C GLU A 254 -6.94 15.97 -4.62
N GLY A 255 -6.85 14.89 -5.40
CA GLY A 255 -5.85 14.72 -6.46
C GLY A 255 -4.43 14.99 -5.96
N TYR A 256 -3.72 15.91 -6.59
CA TYR A 256 -2.34 16.27 -6.27
C TYR A 256 -2.17 17.26 -5.09
N GLN A 257 -3.27 17.68 -4.48
CA GLN A 257 -3.21 18.62 -3.36
C GLN A 257 -2.65 17.96 -2.09
N GLY A 258 -1.61 18.57 -1.53
CA GLY A 258 -1.03 18.14 -0.27
C GLY A 258 -1.81 18.65 0.95
N PHE A 259 -1.52 18.11 2.11
CA PHE A 259 -2.25 18.44 3.35
C PHE A 259 -1.41 18.29 4.62
N TYR A 260 -1.94 18.90 5.69
CA TYR A 260 -1.60 18.64 7.08
C TYR A 260 -2.79 17.90 7.72
N HIS A 261 -2.56 16.75 8.34
CA HIS A 261 -3.60 16.04 9.07
C HIS A 261 -3.21 15.91 10.54
N LEU A 262 -4.03 16.49 11.41
CA LEU A 262 -3.88 16.36 12.86
C LEU A 262 -4.40 14.99 13.29
N LEU A 263 -3.51 14.11 13.73
CA LEU A 263 -3.87 12.78 14.24
C LEU A 263 -4.42 12.84 15.67
N GLY A 264 -3.91 13.75 16.48
CA GLY A 264 -4.34 13.86 17.87
C GLY A 264 -3.66 14.98 18.64
N ILE A 265 -4.32 15.35 19.75
CA ILE A 265 -3.82 16.30 20.75
C ILE A 265 -3.92 15.65 22.14
N GLU A 266 -2.77 15.45 22.75
CA GLU A 266 -2.66 15.09 24.16
C GLU A 266 -2.27 16.33 24.94
N SER A 267 -3.08 16.80 25.90
CA SER A 267 -2.76 18.07 26.54
C SER A 267 -3.23 18.20 28.00
N ARG A 268 -2.45 18.95 28.76
CA ARG A 268 -2.71 19.42 30.11
C ARG A 268 -2.23 20.87 30.24
N CYS A 269 -2.35 21.48 31.40
CA CYS A 269 -1.85 22.84 31.61
C CYS A 269 -0.33 22.94 31.47
N GLU A 270 0.41 21.93 31.94
CA GLU A 270 1.86 21.90 32.00
C GLU A 270 2.49 21.53 30.66
N GLU A 271 1.81 20.73 29.83
CA GLU A 271 2.35 20.20 28.58
C GLU A 271 1.26 19.89 27.57
N ALA A 272 1.60 19.97 26.30
CA ALA A 272 0.79 19.45 25.22
C ALA A 272 1.67 18.82 24.15
N LYS A 273 1.09 17.81 23.45
CA LYS A 273 1.68 17.17 22.29
C LYS A 273 0.63 17.11 21.17
N LEU A 274 0.97 17.61 20.01
CA LEU A 274 0.17 17.45 18.80
C LEU A 274 0.94 16.53 17.85
N SER A 275 0.22 15.63 17.19
CA SER A 275 0.79 14.72 16.21
C SER A 275 0.16 14.98 14.85
N TYR A 276 1.00 15.19 13.83
CA TYR A 276 0.58 15.45 12.46
C TYR A 276 1.21 14.46 11.49
N ILE A 277 0.52 14.22 10.39
CA ILE A 277 1.13 13.76 9.15
C ILE A 277 1.10 14.88 8.11
N ILE A 278 2.16 14.97 7.31
CA ILE A 278 2.35 15.96 6.25
C ILE A 278 2.49 15.20 4.95
N ARG A 279 1.75 15.61 3.92
CA ARG A 279 1.72 14.97 2.62
C ARG A 279 1.76 16.01 1.50
N ASP A 280 2.56 15.77 0.48
CA ASP A 280 2.49 16.47 -0.81
C ASP A 280 3.13 15.61 -1.91
N HIS A 281 2.61 15.65 -3.15
CA HIS A 281 3.23 14.96 -4.28
C HIS A 281 4.48 15.68 -4.77
N ASP A 282 4.47 17.02 -4.70
CA ASP A 282 5.58 17.87 -5.10
C ASP A 282 6.61 17.94 -3.98
N ARG A 283 7.89 17.68 -4.30
CA ARG A 283 8.98 17.65 -3.32
C ARG A 283 9.24 19.02 -2.69
N GLU A 284 9.23 20.09 -3.48
CA GLU A 284 9.51 21.44 -2.99
C GLU A 284 8.38 21.89 -2.05
N LYS A 285 7.12 21.70 -2.45
CA LYS A 285 5.97 22.00 -1.59
C LYS A 285 5.95 21.17 -0.31
N PHE A 286 6.40 19.91 -0.39
CA PHE A 286 6.53 19.06 0.79
C PHE A 286 7.54 19.63 1.79
N GLU A 287 8.71 20.10 1.33
CA GLU A 287 9.69 20.78 2.18
C GLU A 287 9.12 22.09 2.75
N ASP A 288 8.46 22.92 1.92
CA ASP A 288 7.78 24.13 2.35
C ASP A 288 6.75 23.87 3.47
N ARG A 289 6.05 22.74 3.40
CA ARG A 289 5.08 22.34 4.44
C ARG A 289 5.77 22.02 5.76
N LYS A 290 6.91 21.37 5.74
CA LYS A 290 7.70 21.10 6.95
C LYS A 290 8.22 22.40 7.56
N ASP A 291 8.77 23.26 6.73
CA ASP A 291 9.26 24.59 7.14
C ASP A 291 8.14 25.45 7.75
N PHE A 292 6.93 25.37 7.22
CA PHE A 292 5.78 26.09 7.76
C PHE A 292 5.42 25.64 9.20
N ILE A 293 5.47 24.35 9.51
CA ILE A 293 5.27 23.84 10.88
C ILE A 293 6.34 24.38 11.83
N GLU A 294 7.60 24.45 11.39
CA GLU A 294 8.70 25.02 12.15
C GLU A 294 8.53 26.54 12.36
N GLU A 295 8.08 27.26 11.31
CA GLU A 295 7.75 28.67 11.42
C GLU A 295 6.62 28.95 12.43
N CYS A 296 5.59 28.11 12.48
CA CYS A 296 4.53 28.22 13.48
C CYS A 296 5.11 28.10 14.89
N ALA A 297 5.99 27.14 15.13
CA ALA A 297 6.66 26.96 16.42
C ALA A 297 7.52 28.19 16.77
N LYS A 298 8.27 28.73 15.79
CA LYS A 298 9.08 29.93 15.97
C LYS A 298 8.21 31.14 16.37
N LYS A 299 7.10 31.40 15.69
CA LYS A 299 6.17 32.49 16.02
C LYS A 299 5.60 32.34 17.42
N MET A 300 5.30 31.12 17.85
CA MET A 300 4.86 30.84 19.22
C MET A 300 5.95 31.11 20.24
N ASN A 301 7.20 30.73 19.96
CA ASN A 301 8.36 31.01 20.83
C ASN A 301 8.65 32.50 20.95
N GLU A 302 8.53 33.25 19.86
CA GLU A 302 8.66 34.73 19.90
C GLU A 302 7.62 35.37 20.83
N LYS A 303 6.41 34.82 20.88
CA LYS A 303 5.27 35.34 21.68
C LYS A 303 5.32 34.90 23.14
N TYR A 304 5.68 33.65 23.40
CA TYR A 304 5.54 33.02 24.73
C TYR A 304 6.87 32.73 25.42
N GLY A 305 7.98 32.94 24.74
CA GLY A 305 9.34 32.69 25.23
C GLY A 305 9.99 31.50 24.56
N GLU A 306 11.30 31.59 24.39
CA GLU A 306 12.12 30.56 23.75
C GLU A 306 12.00 29.21 24.45
N GLY A 307 11.85 28.12 23.68
CA GLY A 307 11.69 26.77 24.17
C GLY A 307 10.30 26.41 24.68
N THR A 308 9.30 27.30 24.52
CA THR A 308 7.89 27.00 24.82
C THR A 308 7.34 25.95 23.85
N VAL A 309 7.69 26.06 22.56
CA VAL A 309 7.28 25.10 21.52
C VAL A 309 8.51 24.49 20.87
N SER A 310 8.52 23.18 20.71
CA SER A 310 9.52 22.46 19.93
C SER A 310 8.85 21.50 18.96
N VAL A 311 9.49 21.26 17.82
CA VAL A 311 9.00 20.39 16.75
C VAL A 311 10.02 19.30 16.48
N ALA A 312 9.55 18.09 16.25
CA ALA A 312 10.32 16.98 15.70
C ALA A 312 9.62 16.48 14.45
N ILE A 313 10.30 16.59 13.30
CA ILE A 313 9.80 16.12 12.00
C ILE A 313 10.64 14.93 11.58
N GLN A 314 9.98 13.89 11.05
CA GLN A 314 10.62 12.71 10.53
C GLN A 314 10.01 12.34 9.18
N ASP A 315 10.84 12.32 8.15
CA ASP A 315 10.45 11.84 6.84
C ASP A 315 10.19 10.33 6.89
N GLN A 316 9.15 9.88 6.17
CA GLN A 316 8.72 8.48 6.15
C GLN A 316 9.02 7.82 4.81
N TYR A 317 8.60 8.44 3.71
CA TYR A 317 8.86 8.00 2.36
C TYR A 317 8.74 9.18 1.38
N TYR A 318 9.16 8.95 0.13
CA TYR A 318 9.15 9.96 -0.92
C TYR A 318 8.40 9.49 -2.16
N ASN A 319 8.04 10.44 -3.04
CA ASN A 319 7.38 10.14 -4.29
C ASN A 319 8.29 9.32 -5.22
N MET A 320 7.87 8.10 -5.56
CA MET A 320 8.62 7.20 -6.42
C MET A 320 8.84 7.74 -7.83
N LYS A 321 8.06 8.72 -8.27
CA LYS A 321 8.22 9.37 -9.57
C LYS A 321 9.66 9.83 -9.82
N GLU A 322 10.36 10.32 -8.79
CA GLU A 322 11.77 10.72 -8.90
C GLU A 322 12.69 9.58 -9.39
N LYS A 323 12.32 8.34 -9.11
CA LYS A 323 13.05 7.13 -9.48
C LYS A 323 12.50 6.47 -10.75
N ILE A 324 11.24 6.67 -11.03
CA ILE A 324 10.57 6.11 -12.22
C ILE A 324 10.84 6.97 -13.46
N ASP A 325 10.85 8.30 -13.35
CA ASP A 325 11.08 9.20 -14.50
C ASP A 325 12.36 8.86 -15.32
N PRO A 326 13.51 8.51 -14.71
CA PRO A 326 14.66 8.06 -15.47
C PRO A 326 14.48 6.67 -16.14
N ASN A 327 13.44 5.93 -15.75
CA ASN A 327 13.17 4.55 -16.12
C ASN A 327 11.79 4.36 -16.79
N MET A 328 11.29 5.34 -17.54
CA MET A 328 9.93 5.34 -18.12
C MET A 328 9.63 4.15 -19.02
N HIS A 329 10.64 3.43 -19.51
CA HIS A 329 10.45 2.18 -20.23
C HIS A 329 9.67 1.13 -19.42
N VAL A 330 9.80 1.15 -18.08
CA VAL A 330 9.06 0.26 -17.15
C VAL A 330 7.56 0.52 -17.27
N ILE A 331 7.16 1.79 -17.37
CA ILE A 331 5.76 2.22 -17.53
C ILE A 331 5.26 1.90 -18.94
N ASP A 332 6.07 2.17 -19.99
CA ASP A 332 5.70 1.87 -21.38
C ASP A 332 5.44 0.36 -21.59
N ILE A 333 6.19 -0.51 -20.92
CA ILE A 333 5.97 -1.97 -20.96
C ILE A 333 4.60 -2.31 -20.39
N VAL A 334 4.22 -1.77 -19.21
CA VAL A 334 2.92 -2.02 -18.60
C VAL A 334 1.77 -1.49 -19.46
N LEU A 335 1.88 -0.26 -19.97
CA LEU A 335 0.84 0.34 -20.83
C LEU A 335 0.59 -0.52 -22.07
N ARG A 336 1.66 -1.03 -22.70
CA ARG A 336 1.55 -1.97 -23.85
C ARG A 336 0.96 -3.31 -23.43
N ALA A 337 1.32 -3.83 -22.24
CA ALA A 337 0.79 -5.08 -21.73
C ALA A 337 -0.71 -4.96 -21.44
N MET A 338 -1.15 -3.90 -20.78
CA MET A 338 -2.57 -3.60 -20.53
C MET A 338 -3.33 -3.51 -21.85
N GLN A 339 -2.80 -2.78 -22.83
CA GLN A 339 -3.44 -2.66 -24.15
C GLN A 339 -3.59 -4.04 -24.81
N LYS A 340 -2.56 -4.89 -24.79
CA LYS A 340 -2.61 -6.26 -25.38
C LYS A 340 -3.58 -7.17 -24.61
N SER A 341 -3.77 -6.95 -23.31
CA SER A 341 -4.73 -7.68 -22.46
C SER A 341 -6.15 -7.12 -22.53
N GLY A 342 -6.37 -6.04 -23.29
CA GLY A 342 -7.68 -5.38 -23.40
C GLY A 342 -8.10 -4.66 -22.13
N VAL A 343 -7.12 -4.16 -21.37
CA VAL A 343 -7.29 -3.37 -20.14
C VAL A 343 -7.07 -1.89 -20.47
N PRO A 344 -8.05 -1.01 -20.24
CA PRO A 344 -7.84 0.43 -20.36
C PRO A 344 -7.00 0.90 -19.15
N PRO A 345 -5.81 1.50 -19.37
CA PRO A 345 -5.00 1.98 -18.27
C PRO A 345 -5.62 3.22 -17.61
N ARG A 346 -5.57 3.25 -16.30
CA ARG A 346 -5.94 4.39 -15.45
C ARG A 346 -4.71 4.80 -14.64
N VAL A 347 -4.09 5.91 -15.05
CA VAL A 347 -2.87 6.42 -14.42
C VAL A 347 -3.26 7.51 -13.45
N GLU A 348 -3.19 7.21 -12.16
CA GLU A 348 -3.53 8.15 -11.10
C GLU A 348 -2.45 8.12 -10.00
N PRO A 349 -2.23 9.25 -9.28
CA PRO A 349 -1.29 9.27 -8.17
C PRO A 349 -1.90 8.63 -6.92
N ILE A 350 -1.10 7.85 -6.20
CA ILE A 350 -1.49 7.32 -4.89
C ILE A 350 -1.49 8.46 -3.86
N ARG A 351 -2.57 8.60 -3.10
CA ARG A 351 -2.66 9.54 -1.96
C ARG A 351 -2.19 8.90 -0.65
N GLY A 352 -1.21 8.04 -0.71
CA GLY A 352 -0.60 7.30 0.39
C GLY A 352 0.84 6.92 0.05
N GLY A 353 1.31 5.86 0.65
CA GLY A 353 2.59 5.20 0.36
C GLY A 353 2.33 3.77 -0.12
N THR A 354 3.36 3.11 -0.60
CA THR A 354 3.37 1.71 -1.01
C THR A 354 4.79 1.18 -0.93
N ASP A 355 4.95 -0.13 -0.82
CA ASP A 355 6.26 -0.77 -0.85
C ASP A 355 7.04 -0.42 -2.12
N GLY A 356 6.35 -0.32 -3.27
CA GLY A 356 6.97 0.09 -4.53
C GLY A 356 7.68 1.44 -4.46
N ALA A 357 7.14 2.40 -3.71
CA ALA A 357 7.79 3.67 -3.47
C ALA A 357 9.12 3.51 -2.71
N GLN A 358 9.10 2.77 -1.61
CA GLN A 358 10.30 2.54 -0.80
C GLN A 358 11.34 1.72 -1.55
N LEU A 359 10.92 0.66 -2.28
CA LEU A 359 11.80 -0.17 -3.11
C LEU A 359 12.47 0.64 -4.23
N SER A 360 11.74 1.59 -4.83
CA SER A 360 12.29 2.49 -5.85
C SER A 360 13.43 3.34 -5.29
N PHE A 361 13.34 3.81 -4.04
CA PHE A 361 14.43 4.52 -3.37
C PHE A 361 15.58 3.61 -2.90
N LYS A 362 15.34 2.30 -2.77
CA LYS A 362 16.40 1.30 -2.56
C LYS A 362 17.13 0.90 -3.84
N GLY A 363 16.76 1.48 -4.99
CA GLY A 363 17.42 1.26 -6.29
C GLY A 363 16.73 0.25 -7.21
N LEU A 364 15.50 -0.18 -6.86
CA LEU A 364 14.67 -1.07 -7.67
C LEU A 364 13.46 -0.26 -8.19
N PRO A 365 13.47 0.28 -9.43
CA PRO A 365 12.28 0.94 -9.99
C PRO A 365 11.08 0.00 -9.91
N CYS A 366 10.03 0.39 -9.16
CA CYS A 366 8.94 -0.51 -8.82
C CYS A 366 7.59 0.24 -8.78
N PRO A 367 6.96 0.49 -9.95
CA PRO A 367 5.61 1.03 -9.99
C PRO A 367 4.59 -0.01 -9.54
N ASN A 368 3.39 0.45 -9.17
CA ASN A 368 2.29 -0.37 -8.72
C ASN A 368 1.29 -0.61 -9.85
N ILE A 369 0.81 -1.84 -9.99
CA ILE A 369 -0.23 -2.23 -10.95
C ILE A 369 -1.43 -2.81 -10.21
N PHE A 370 -2.61 -2.73 -10.83
CA PHE A 370 -3.86 -3.22 -10.27
C PHE A 370 -3.82 -4.69 -9.84
N ALA A 371 -4.52 -4.99 -8.73
CA ALA A 371 -4.79 -6.33 -8.21
C ALA A 371 -6.31 -6.65 -8.19
N GLY A 372 -7.15 -5.71 -8.57
CA GLY A 372 -8.59 -5.89 -8.77
C GLY A 372 -9.43 -5.91 -7.51
N GLY A 373 -8.84 -5.70 -6.34
CA GLY A 373 -9.57 -5.54 -5.09
C GLY A 373 -10.19 -4.16 -4.96
N VAL A 374 -11.30 -4.06 -4.22
CA VAL A 374 -12.06 -2.83 -4.03
C VAL A 374 -12.58 -2.76 -2.59
N ASN A 375 -12.71 -1.55 -2.04
CA ASN A 375 -13.19 -1.28 -0.68
C ASN A 375 -12.34 -1.95 0.41
N PHE A 376 -11.04 -1.82 0.28
CA PHE A 376 -10.03 -2.37 1.17
C PHE A 376 -10.23 -2.03 2.65
N HIS A 377 -9.53 -2.75 3.53
CA HIS A 377 -9.43 -2.54 4.97
C HIS A 377 -10.77 -2.66 5.73
N GLY A 378 -11.80 -3.27 5.11
CA GLY A 378 -13.10 -3.36 5.74
C GLY A 378 -13.96 -4.55 5.30
N PRO A 379 -15.12 -4.72 5.94
CA PRO A 379 -16.00 -5.86 5.69
C PRO A 379 -16.77 -5.80 4.36
N HIS A 380 -16.66 -4.69 3.63
CA HIS A 380 -17.28 -4.48 2.33
C HIS A 380 -16.31 -4.70 1.16
N GLU A 381 -15.12 -5.19 1.48
CA GLU A 381 -14.09 -5.55 0.52
C GLU A 381 -14.58 -6.66 -0.42
N PHE A 382 -14.26 -6.53 -1.70
CA PHE A 382 -14.56 -7.52 -2.71
C PHE A 382 -13.51 -7.53 -3.83
N VAL A 383 -13.49 -8.59 -4.63
CA VAL A 383 -12.66 -8.67 -5.83
C VAL A 383 -13.43 -9.34 -6.97
N SER A 384 -13.24 -8.85 -8.21
CA SER A 384 -13.83 -9.45 -9.41
C SER A 384 -12.91 -10.54 -9.95
N ILE A 385 -13.47 -11.73 -10.21
CA ILE A 385 -12.74 -12.86 -10.81
C ILE A 385 -12.26 -12.50 -12.22
N GLN A 386 -13.05 -11.74 -12.99
CA GLN A 386 -12.67 -11.31 -14.33
C GLN A 386 -11.52 -10.31 -14.29
N VAL A 387 -11.51 -9.41 -13.29
CA VAL A 387 -10.39 -8.48 -13.09
C VAL A 387 -9.14 -9.22 -12.67
N MET A 388 -9.22 -10.15 -11.71
CA MET A 388 -8.08 -11.03 -11.33
C MET A 388 -7.48 -11.74 -12.56
N GLN A 389 -8.31 -12.27 -13.47
CA GLN A 389 -7.81 -12.89 -14.68
C GLN A 389 -7.10 -11.87 -15.59
N LYS A 390 -7.56 -10.61 -15.63
CA LYS A 390 -6.90 -9.54 -16.38
C LYS A 390 -5.54 -9.16 -15.79
N VAL A 391 -5.39 -9.25 -14.47
CA VAL A 391 -4.06 -9.08 -13.81
C VAL A 391 -3.11 -10.18 -14.29
N VAL A 392 -3.53 -11.44 -14.22
CA VAL A 392 -2.74 -12.59 -14.73
C VAL A 392 -2.33 -12.37 -16.19
N ASP A 393 -3.31 -12.01 -17.06
CA ASP A 393 -3.05 -11.75 -18.47
C ASP A 393 -2.04 -10.61 -18.66
N THR A 394 -2.12 -9.55 -17.83
CA THR A 394 -1.23 -8.39 -17.88
C THR A 394 0.19 -8.78 -17.45
N ILE A 395 0.36 -9.53 -16.36
CA ILE A 395 1.66 -10.05 -15.90
C ILE A 395 2.32 -10.88 -16.99
N VAL A 396 1.56 -11.80 -17.62
CA VAL A 396 2.05 -12.62 -18.75
C VAL A 396 2.49 -11.74 -19.92
N LYS A 397 1.75 -10.68 -20.25
CA LYS A 397 2.11 -9.76 -21.32
C LYS A 397 3.30 -8.87 -20.98
N ILE A 398 3.48 -8.47 -19.74
CA ILE A 398 4.70 -7.78 -19.28
C ILE A 398 5.90 -8.67 -19.53
N ALA A 399 5.86 -9.94 -19.14
CA ALA A 399 6.95 -10.88 -19.35
C ALA A 399 7.29 -11.09 -20.85
N GLU A 400 6.27 -11.25 -21.70
CA GLU A 400 6.40 -11.40 -23.15
C GLU A 400 7.02 -10.16 -23.81
N ILE A 401 6.54 -8.96 -23.45
CA ILE A 401 7.04 -7.69 -23.99
C ILE A 401 8.47 -7.43 -23.53
N THR A 402 8.79 -7.75 -22.28
CA THR A 402 10.15 -7.60 -21.75
C THR A 402 11.16 -8.48 -22.50
N GLU A 403 10.77 -9.67 -22.95
CA GLU A 403 11.65 -10.53 -23.77
C GLU A 403 11.96 -9.91 -25.13
N GLU A 404 11.06 -9.10 -25.67
CA GLU A 404 11.28 -8.34 -26.90
C GLU A 404 12.05 -7.03 -26.68
N PHE A 405 12.21 -6.60 -25.43
CA PHE A 405 12.87 -5.36 -25.08
C PHE A 405 14.39 -5.50 -25.34
N ASN A 406 14.90 -4.64 -26.23
CA ASN A 406 16.34 -4.51 -26.48
C ASN A 406 16.75 -3.13 -25.97
N ASP A 407 17.74 -3.06 -25.10
CA ASP A 407 18.43 -1.84 -24.69
C ASP A 407 19.03 -1.06 -25.87
#